data_2877cd839f7211686803bb9b6634ed98
#
_entry.id   2877cd839f7211686803bb9b6634ed98
#
_cell.length_a   1.000
_cell.length_b   1.000
_cell.length_c   1.000
_cell.angle_alpha   90.00
_cell.angle_beta   90.00
_cell.angle_gamma   90.00
#
_symmetry.space_group_name_H-M   'P 1'
#
loop_
_entity.id
_entity.type
_entity.pdbx_description
1 polymer ?
#
loop_
_entity_poly.entity_id
_entity_poly.type
_entity_poly.pdbx_seq_one_letter_code
_entity_poly.pdbx_strand_id
1 'polypeptide(L)'
;TVAEFALKSDVLLDEVRAGGRINLIIGRSLTAKAREALGLPASTVFRLPKAPAESKAGFTLAQKMVGRACGLPEGQGIRPGTYCEPKMTTVGSQDTTGPMTRDELKDLACLGFSADLVMQSFCHTAAYPKPVDVKTHRELPAFISSRGGVSLRPGDGVIHSWLNRLLLPDTVGTGGDSHTRFPIGISFPAGSGLVAFGAATGVMPLDMPESVLVRFKGEMQPGVTLRDLVHAIPLYAIKAGLLTVAKAGKKNIFSGKILEIEGLPDLKVEQAFELSDASA
;
A
#
# COMPACT_ATOMS: atom_id res chain seq x y z
N THR A 1 0.64 -1.67 -40.23
CA THR A 1 0.43 -2.03 -38.83
C THR A 1 1.72 -2.67 -38.33
N VAL A 2 2.31 -2.11 -37.26
CA VAL A 2 3.54 -2.64 -36.65
C VAL A 2 3.20 -3.65 -35.55
N ALA A 3 2.15 -3.34 -34.78
CA ALA A 3 1.59 -4.23 -33.76
C ALA A 3 0.15 -3.86 -33.45
N GLU A 4 -0.64 -4.83 -33.03
CA GLU A 4 -1.98 -4.63 -32.47
C GLU A 4 -2.01 -5.17 -31.05
N PHE A 5 -2.59 -4.40 -30.13
CA PHE A 5 -2.77 -4.85 -28.75
C PHE A 5 -4.06 -4.27 -28.16
N ALA A 6 -4.65 -4.98 -27.22
CA ALA A 6 -5.79 -4.49 -26.46
C ALA A 6 -5.34 -3.96 -25.10
N LEU A 7 -5.86 -2.80 -24.71
CA LEU A 7 -5.66 -2.30 -23.34
C LEU A 7 -6.38 -3.23 -22.37
N LYS A 8 -5.66 -3.71 -21.35
CA LYS A 8 -6.24 -4.60 -20.32
C LYS A 8 -7.15 -3.88 -19.32
N SER A 9 -7.02 -2.56 -19.22
CA SER A 9 -7.81 -1.73 -18.32
C SER A 9 -8.49 -0.60 -19.10
N ASP A 10 -9.80 -0.48 -18.92
CA ASP A 10 -10.57 0.61 -19.52
C ASP A 10 -10.18 1.98 -18.97
N VAL A 11 -9.59 2.01 -17.77
CA VAL A 11 -9.15 3.24 -17.10
C VAL A 11 -7.84 3.78 -17.64
N LEU A 12 -7.00 2.92 -18.25
CA LEU A 12 -5.67 3.33 -18.72
C LEU A 12 -5.71 4.47 -19.74
N LEU A 13 -6.73 4.48 -20.61
CA LEU A 13 -6.89 5.55 -21.57
C LEU A 13 -7.15 6.90 -20.90
N ASP A 14 -7.93 6.91 -19.83
CA ASP A 14 -8.22 8.11 -19.05
C ASP A 14 -6.98 8.59 -18.29
N GLU A 15 -6.13 7.66 -17.78
CA GLU A 15 -4.85 8.02 -17.18
C GLU A 15 -3.92 8.70 -18.18
N VAL A 16 -3.82 8.18 -19.40
CA VAL A 16 -3.02 8.79 -20.48
C VAL A 16 -3.56 10.18 -20.85
N ARG A 17 -4.87 10.31 -21.01
CA ARG A 17 -5.53 11.59 -21.35
C ARG A 17 -5.36 12.64 -20.26
N ALA A 18 -5.36 12.25 -19.01
CA ALA A 18 -5.15 13.13 -17.86
C ALA A 18 -3.69 13.55 -17.67
N GLY A 19 -2.75 12.93 -18.39
CA GLY A 19 -1.31 13.13 -18.18
C GLY A 19 -0.74 12.39 -16.97
N GLY A 20 -1.47 11.39 -16.47
CA GLY A 20 -1.02 10.52 -15.38
C GLY A 20 -2.13 10.19 -14.36
N ARG A 21 -1.84 9.20 -13.53
CA ARG A 21 -2.80 8.66 -12.56
C ARG A 21 -3.23 9.68 -11.50
N ILE A 22 -2.32 10.47 -10.97
CA ILE A 22 -2.61 11.48 -9.95
C ILE A 22 -3.54 12.56 -10.52
N ASN A 23 -3.25 13.06 -11.70
CA ASN A 23 -4.10 14.04 -12.37
C ASN A 23 -5.51 13.50 -12.62
N LEU A 24 -5.63 12.24 -13.03
CA LEU A 24 -6.92 11.57 -13.21
C LEU A 24 -7.71 11.49 -11.90
N ILE A 25 -7.06 11.10 -10.80
CA ILE A 25 -7.69 10.99 -9.46
C ILE A 25 -8.22 12.36 -9.03
N ILE A 26 -7.37 13.39 -9.10
CA ILE A 26 -7.75 14.77 -8.76
C ILE A 26 -8.93 15.24 -9.63
N GLY A 27 -8.82 15.05 -10.93
CA GLY A 27 -9.85 15.46 -11.88
C GLY A 27 -11.20 14.78 -11.62
N ARG A 28 -11.20 13.48 -11.34
CA ARG A 28 -12.40 12.73 -10.94
C ARG A 28 -13.03 13.28 -9.66
N SER A 29 -12.22 13.44 -8.62
CA SER A 29 -12.69 13.91 -7.31
C SER A 29 -13.27 15.31 -7.40
N LEU A 30 -12.59 16.25 -8.06
CA LEU A 30 -13.07 17.61 -8.25
C LEU A 30 -14.35 17.64 -9.08
N THR A 31 -14.42 16.87 -10.16
CA THR A 31 -15.62 16.78 -11.01
C THR A 31 -16.81 16.22 -10.23
N ALA A 32 -16.61 15.17 -9.44
CA ALA A 32 -17.66 14.58 -8.62
C ALA A 32 -18.21 15.59 -7.60
N LYS A 33 -17.33 16.22 -6.83
CA LYS A 33 -17.71 17.26 -5.83
C LYS A 33 -18.41 18.46 -6.45
N ALA A 34 -17.91 18.96 -7.59
CA ALA A 34 -18.54 20.09 -8.27
C ALA A 34 -19.93 19.75 -8.78
N ARG A 35 -20.12 18.55 -9.36
CA ARG A 35 -21.43 18.12 -9.85
C ARG A 35 -22.41 17.88 -8.70
N GLU A 36 -21.97 17.30 -7.60
CA GLU A 36 -22.77 17.14 -6.39
C GLU A 36 -23.23 18.50 -5.84
N ALA A 37 -22.32 19.46 -5.69
CA ALA A 37 -22.63 20.80 -5.22
C ALA A 37 -23.60 21.57 -6.14
N LEU A 38 -23.61 21.25 -7.43
CA LEU A 38 -24.50 21.85 -8.44
C LEU A 38 -25.80 21.04 -8.64
N GLY A 39 -26.02 19.95 -7.89
CA GLY A 39 -27.19 19.08 -8.06
C GLY A 39 -27.23 18.36 -9.42
N LEU A 40 -26.08 18.18 -10.09
CA LEU A 40 -25.98 17.54 -11.39
C LEU A 40 -25.76 16.02 -11.22
N PRO A 41 -26.25 15.19 -12.16
CA PRO A 41 -26.02 13.75 -12.12
C PRO A 41 -24.52 13.43 -12.22
N ALA A 42 -24.11 12.22 -11.76
CA ALA A 42 -22.73 11.77 -11.83
C ALA A 42 -22.12 11.91 -13.23
N SER A 43 -20.82 12.17 -13.30
CA SER A 43 -20.12 12.29 -14.58
C SER A 43 -19.99 10.92 -15.26
N THR A 44 -20.24 10.87 -16.56
CA THR A 44 -20.02 9.70 -17.41
C THR A 44 -18.74 9.79 -18.24
N VAL A 45 -17.97 10.87 -18.07
CA VAL A 45 -16.75 11.14 -18.86
C VAL A 45 -15.62 10.18 -18.46
N PHE A 46 -15.54 9.89 -17.16
CA PHE A 46 -14.50 9.01 -16.63
C PHE A 46 -14.95 7.56 -16.60
N ARG A 47 -14.09 6.67 -17.04
CA ARG A 47 -14.30 5.22 -16.95
C ARG A 47 -13.98 4.75 -15.54
N LEU A 48 -14.89 4.02 -14.96
CA LEU A 48 -14.69 3.34 -13.68
C LEU A 48 -14.60 1.83 -13.92
N PRO A 49 -13.83 1.10 -13.10
CA PRO A 49 -13.90 -0.35 -13.10
C PRO A 49 -15.35 -0.81 -12.91
N LYS A 50 -15.72 -1.92 -13.55
CA LYS A 50 -17.04 -2.51 -13.32
C LYS A 50 -17.13 -2.95 -11.86
N ALA A 51 -18.21 -2.56 -11.20
CA ALA A 51 -18.47 -3.07 -9.87
C ALA A 51 -18.56 -4.60 -9.89
N PRO A 52 -17.99 -5.31 -8.91
CA PRO A 52 -18.09 -6.74 -8.82
C PRO A 52 -19.55 -7.16 -8.64
N ALA A 53 -19.87 -8.39 -9.04
CA ALA A 53 -21.18 -8.95 -8.81
C ALA A 53 -21.53 -9.00 -7.32
N GLU A 54 -22.79 -8.78 -6.98
CA GLU A 54 -23.25 -8.93 -5.61
C GLU A 54 -23.00 -10.35 -5.09
N SER A 55 -22.56 -10.43 -3.85
CA SER A 55 -22.26 -11.71 -3.19
C SER A 55 -22.80 -11.71 -1.76
N LYS A 56 -23.47 -12.81 -1.40
CA LYS A 56 -23.94 -13.08 -0.03
C LYS A 56 -22.84 -13.66 0.87
N ALA A 57 -21.66 -13.96 0.32
CA ALA A 57 -20.53 -14.46 1.11
C ALA A 57 -20.10 -13.43 2.16
N GLY A 58 -19.60 -13.89 3.30
CA GLY A 58 -18.98 -13.03 4.33
C GLY A 58 -17.82 -12.24 3.75
N PHE A 59 -17.39 -11.21 4.49
CA PHE A 59 -16.19 -10.43 4.15
C PHE A 59 -14.96 -11.01 4.85
N THR A 60 -13.82 -10.99 4.19
CA THR A 60 -12.54 -11.31 4.81
C THR A 60 -12.12 -10.21 5.79
N LEU A 61 -11.11 -10.49 6.62
CA LEU A 61 -10.59 -9.49 7.55
C LEU A 61 -10.05 -8.26 6.80
N ALA A 62 -9.27 -8.47 5.75
CA ALA A 62 -8.74 -7.39 4.92
C ALA A 62 -9.86 -6.53 4.29
N GLN A 63 -10.92 -7.17 3.79
CA GLN A 63 -12.08 -6.45 3.22
C GLN A 63 -12.78 -5.58 4.27
N LYS A 64 -12.91 -6.07 5.51
CA LYS A 64 -13.50 -5.30 6.61
C LYS A 64 -12.60 -4.16 7.06
N MET A 65 -11.29 -4.38 7.14
CA MET A 65 -10.32 -3.32 7.49
C MET A 65 -10.36 -2.17 6.49
N VAL A 66 -10.36 -2.49 5.19
CA VAL A 66 -10.49 -1.48 4.13
C VAL A 66 -11.88 -0.83 4.17
N GLY A 67 -12.94 -1.59 4.41
CA GLY A 67 -14.29 -1.05 4.59
C GLY A 67 -14.38 -0.03 5.72
N ARG A 68 -13.80 -0.36 6.87
CA ARG A 68 -13.69 0.56 8.02
C ARG A 68 -12.92 1.83 7.67
N ALA A 69 -11.78 1.69 6.95
CA ALA A 69 -11.00 2.83 6.50
C ALA A 69 -11.73 3.70 5.46
N CYS A 70 -12.73 3.15 4.77
CA CYS A 70 -13.65 3.87 3.88
C CYS A 70 -14.89 4.42 4.62
N GLY A 71 -14.98 4.28 5.94
CA GLY A 71 -16.12 4.76 6.74
C GLY A 71 -17.36 3.87 6.72
N LEU A 72 -17.25 2.61 6.26
CA LEU A 72 -18.37 1.66 6.32
C LEU A 72 -18.66 1.23 7.76
N PRO A 73 -19.91 0.85 8.07
CA PRO A 73 -20.29 0.28 9.36
C PRO A 73 -19.46 -0.97 9.72
N GLU A 74 -19.36 -1.24 11.01
CA GLU A 74 -18.66 -2.42 11.52
C GLU A 74 -19.17 -3.72 10.87
N GLY A 75 -18.23 -4.60 10.52
CA GLY A 75 -18.54 -5.88 9.87
C GLY A 75 -18.77 -5.80 8.36
N GLN A 76 -18.99 -4.63 7.80
CA GLN A 76 -19.03 -4.44 6.36
C GLN A 76 -17.64 -4.30 5.75
N GLY A 77 -17.51 -4.70 4.48
CA GLY A 77 -16.22 -4.70 3.78
C GLY A 77 -16.36 -4.29 2.32
N ILE A 78 -15.22 -4.04 1.70
CA ILE A 78 -15.11 -3.73 0.27
C ILE A 78 -14.82 -5.02 -0.50
N ARG A 79 -15.62 -5.31 -1.52
CA ARG A 79 -15.40 -6.49 -2.39
C ARG A 79 -14.21 -6.27 -3.33
N PRO A 80 -13.45 -7.33 -3.67
CA PRO A 80 -12.39 -7.25 -4.66
C PRO A 80 -12.88 -6.68 -5.98
N GLY A 81 -12.07 -5.83 -6.61
CA GLY A 81 -12.43 -5.13 -7.85
C GLY A 81 -13.28 -3.87 -7.66
N THR A 82 -13.69 -3.54 -6.44
CA THR A 82 -14.39 -2.27 -6.15
C THR A 82 -13.36 -1.15 -6.00
N TYR A 83 -13.55 -0.04 -6.71
CA TYR A 83 -12.81 1.20 -6.46
C TYR A 83 -13.18 1.76 -5.08
N CYS A 84 -12.16 2.15 -4.31
CA CYS A 84 -12.33 2.73 -2.98
C CYS A 84 -11.19 3.68 -2.62
N GLU A 85 -11.43 4.52 -1.64
CA GLU A 85 -10.48 5.53 -1.14
C GLU A 85 -10.33 5.38 0.39
N PRO A 86 -9.65 4.32 0.87
CA PRO A 86 -9.46 4.13 2.29
C PRO A 86 -8.59 5.23 2.90
N LYS A 87 -8.91 5.62 4.13
CA LYS A 87 -8.08 6.50 4.95
C LYS A 87 -6.71 5.86 5.17
N MET A 88 -5.65 6.64 4.94
CA MET A 88 -4.27 6.28 5.25
C MET A 88 -3.91 6.79 6.64
N THR A 89 -3.85 5.90 7.62
CA THR A 89 -3.43 6.25 8.98
C THR A 89 -1.92 6.42 9.04
N THR A 90 -1.18 5.57 8.34
CA THR A 90 0.28 5.56 8.37
C THR A 90 0.86 5.61 6.97
N VAL A 91 1.81 6.52 6.74
CA VAL A 91 2.51 6.69 5.47
C VAL A 91 4.02 6.66 5.71
N GLY A 92 4.70 5.70 5.05
CA GLY A 92 6.15 5.55 5.12
C GLY A 92 6.85 6.10 3.88
N SER A 93 7.85 6.96 4.07
CA SER A 93 8.75 7.44 3.02
C SER A 93 10.19 7.14 3.39
N GLN A 94 10.98 6.70 2.44
CA GLN A 94 12.39 6.37 2.64
C GLN A 94 13.30 7.23 1.77
N ASP A 95 14.59 7.23 2.05
CA ASP A 95 15.58 8.10 1.40
C ASP A 95 15.73 7.86 -0.10
N THR A 96 15.49 6.64 -0.59
CA THR A 96 15.58 6.35 -2.04
C THR A 96 14.38 6.86 -2.83
N THR A 97 13.23 7.04 -2.19
CA THR A 97 11.99 7.57 -2.80
C THR A 97 11.60 8.96 -2.26
N GLY A 98 12.15 9.36 -1.13
CA GLY A 98 11.83 10.61 -0.43
C GLY A 98 12.01 11.88 -1.27
N PRO A 99 13.09 12.05 -2.05
CA PRO A 99 13.21 13.19 -2.95
C PRO A 99 12.07 13.27 -3.98
N MET A 100 11.67 12.16 -4.57
CA MET A 100 10.53 12.11 -5.50
C MET A 100 9.22 12.40 -4.77
N THR A 101 8.99 11.78 -3.61
CA THR A 101 7.81 12.06 -2.77
C THR A 101 7.74 13.53 -2.38
N ARG A 102 8.87 14.16 -2.04
CA ARG A 102 8.96 15.61 -1.76
C ARG A 102 8.52 16.44 -2.96
N ASP A 103 8.99 16.10 -4.15
CA ASP A 103 8.69 16.87 -5.35
C ASP A 103 7.20 16.70 -5.73
N GLU A 104 6.65 15.50 -5.65
CA GLU A 104 5.20 15.25 -5.80
C GLU A 104 4.35 16.01 -4.75
N LEU A 105 4.82 16.10 -3.49
CA LEU A 105 4.14 16.88 -2.45
C LEU A 105 4.15 18.39 -2.76
N LYS A 106 5.21 18.90 -3.40
CA LYS A 106 5.24 20.30 -3.87
C LYS A 106 4.25 20.51 -5.02
N ASP A 107 4.19 19.57 -5.96
CA ASP A 107 3.27 19.64 -7.10
C ASP A 107 1.80 19.56 -6.63
N LEU A 108 1.54 18.84 -5.55
CA LEU A 108 0.23 18.81 -4.87
C LEU A 108 -0.05 20.03 -3.99
N ALA A 109 0.86 21.01 -3.93
CA ALA A 109 0.78 22.18 -3.05
C ALA A 109 0.52 21.80 -1.56
N CYS A 110 1.07 20.67 -1.12
CA CYS A 110 0.88 20.15 0.24
C CYS A 110 1.57 21.05 1.26
N LEU A 111 0.78 21.74 2.08
CA LEU A 111 1.27 22.58 3.18
C LEU A 111 1.30 21.85 4.53
N GLY A 112 0.53 20.78 4.67
CA GLY A 112 0.45 19.93 5.86
C GLY A 112 -0.07 18.55 5.51
N PHE A 113 0.34 17.54 6.27
CA PHE A 113 -0.12 16.17 6.06
C PHE A 113 -1.51 15.96 6.64
N SER A 114 -2.34 15.20 5.92
CA SER A 114 -3.67 14.77 6.37
C SER A 114 -3.67 13.33 6.90
N ALA A 115 -2.65 12.52 6.55
CA ALA A 115 -2.45 11.22 7.19
C ALA A 115 -2.00 11.42 8.65
N ASP A 116 -2.45 10.54 9.55
CA ASP A 116 -2.21 10.70 10.99
C ASP A 116 -0.73 10.56 11.36
N LEU A 117 0.02 9.68 10.66
CA LEU A 117 1.47 9.53 10.80
C LEU A 117 2.13 9.48 9.42
N VAL A 118 2.97 10.46 9.13
CA VAL A 118 3.89 10.43 7.99
C VAL A 118 5.31 10.37 8.51
N MET A 119 6.04 9.28 8.15
CA MET A 119 7.41 9.06 8.62
C MET A 119 8.38 8.98 7.46
N GLN A 120 9.49 9.70 7.57
CA GLN A 120 10.63 9.66 6.65
C GLN A 120 11.81 8.97 7.32
N SER A 121 12.49 8.10 6.57
CA SER A 121 13.74 7.45 7.03
C SER A 121 14.90 7.63 6.06
N PHE A 122 16.09 7.21 6.51
CA PHE A 122 17.33 7.25 5.73
C PHE A 122 18.09 5.92 5.82
N CYS A 123 17.36 4.81 5.80
CA CYS A 123 17.90 3.49 6.05
C CYS A 123 18.75 2.91 4.90
N HIS A 124 18.59 3.39 3.66
CA HIS A 124 19.32 2.85 2.49
C HIS A 124 20.63 3.57 2.22
N THR A 125 20.74 4.85 2.58
CA THR A 125 21.90 5.70 2.23
C THR A 125 22.72 6.12 3.44
N ALA A 126 22.39 5.62 4.65
CA ALA A 126 23.06 6.02 5.88
C ALA A 126 24.54 5.60 5.97
N ALA A 127 24.84 4.35 5.55
CA ALA A 127 26.18 3.77 5.75
C ALA A 127 27.22 4.28 4.74
N TYR A 128 26.82 4.47 3.48
CA TYR A 128 27.72 4.87 2.39
C TYR A 128 27.07 5.96 1.52
N PRO A 129 26.83 7.17 2.08
CA PRO A 129 26.13 8.23 1.36
C PRO A 129 26.98 8.81 0.24
N LYS A 130 26.36 9.01 -0.92
CA LYS A 130 26.90 9.83 -2.00
C LYS A 130 26.68 11.31 -1.66
N PRO A 131 27.37 12.26 -2.33
CA PRO A 131 27.15 13.70 -2.11
C PRO A 131 25.70 14.14 -2.22
N VAL A 132 24.94 13.55 -3.15
CA VAL A 132 23.50 13.80 -3.30
C VAL A 132 22.69 13.30 -2.09
N ASP A 133 23.09 12.18 -1.50
CA ASP A 133 22.42 11.62 -0.33
C ASP A 133 22.66 12.50 0.90
N VAL A 134 23.90 13.02 1.07
CA VAL A 134 24.23 13.97 2.13
C VAL A 134 23.38 15.23 2.04
N LYS A 135 23.13 15.73 0.82
CA LYS A 135 22.22 16.85 0.60
C LYS A 135 20.78 16.48 1.03
N THR A 136 20.30 15.33 0.59
CA THR A 136 18.97 14.79 0.97
C THR A 136 18.84 14.65 2.49
N HIS A 137 19.87 14.11 3.17
CA HIS A 137 19.88 13.97 4.63
C HIS A 137 19.74 15.31 5.37
N ARG A 138 20.18 16.41 4.78
CA ARG A 138 20.08 17.75 5.36
C ARG A 138 18.74 18.43 5.06
N GLU A 139 18.22 18.28 3.85
CA GLU A 139 17.06 19.05 3.37
C GLU A 139 15.73 18.36 3.67
N LEU A 140 15.66 17.03 3.51
CA LEU A 140 14.40 16.28 3.60
C LEU A 140 13.79 16.28 5.01
N PRO A 141 14.55 16.19 6.11
CA PRO A 141 13.98 16.24 7.46
C PRO A 141 13.20 17.52 7.74
N ALA A 142 13.77 18.67 7.41
CA ALA A 142 13.11 19.96 7.59
C ALA A 142 11.82 20.08 6.74
N PHE A 143 11.86 19.55 5.51
CA PHE A 143 10.70 19.54 4.63
C PHE A 143 9.55 18.70 5.21
N ILE A 144 9.84 17.51 5.71
CA ILE A 144 8.84 16.60 6.31
C ILE A 144 8.29 17.18 7.62
N SER A 145 9.17 17.63 8.51
CA SER A 145 8.78 18.18 9.82
C SER A 145 7.95 19.45 9.69
N SER A 146 8.24 20.32 8.71
CA SER A 146 7.46 21.53 8.46
C SER A 146 6.01 21.26 8.04
N ARG A 147 5.68 20.04 7.67
CA ARG A 147 4.34 19.57 7.28
C ARG A 147 3.67 18.68 8.33
N GLY A 148 4.24 18.57 9.51
CA GLY A 148 3.71 17.77 10.61
C GLY A 148 4.13 16.30 10.58
N GLY A 149 5.07 15.92 9.71
CA GLY A 149 5.62 14.56 9.69
C GLY A 149 6.78 14.36 10.64
N VAL A 150 7.15 13.11 10.84
CA VAL A 150 8.29 12.68 11.65
C VAL A 150 9.44 12.28 10.73
N SER A 151 10.63 12.80 10.96
CA SER A 151 11.82 12.39 10.23
C SER A 151 12.80 11.72 11.17
N LEU A 152 13.19 10.50 10.81
CA LEU A 152 14.35 9.83 11.39
C LEU A 152 15.64 10.47 10.88
N ARG A 153 16.73 10.21 11.57
CA ARG A 153 18.08 10.63 11.14
C ARG A 153 18.79 9.48 10.43
N PRO A 154 19.77 9.74 9.59
CA PRO A 154 20.68 8.70 9.12
C PRO A 154 21.28 7.92 10.29
N GLY A 155 21.10 6.60 10.29
CA GLY A 155 21.57 5.73 11.38
C GLY A 155 20.56 5.40 12.47
N ASP A 156 19.39 6.03 12.50
CA ASP A 156 18.33 5.70 13.48
C ASP A 156 17.69 4.32 13.23
N GLY A 157 17.97 3.69 12.09
CA GLY A 157 17.54 2.33 11.78
C GLY A 157 16.60 2.23 10.58
N VAL A 158 16.05 1.04 10.39
CA VAL A 158 15.18 0.70 9.26
C VAL A 158 13.76 1.19 9.52
N ILE A 159 13.17 1.85 8.51
CA ILE A 159 11.83 2.45 8.63
C ILE A 159 10.77 1.42 9.08
N HIS A 160 10.83 0.19 8.56
CA HIS A 160 9.84 -0.84 8.85
C HIS A 160 9.78 -1.18 10.34
N SER A 161 10.93 -1.24 11.00
CA SER A 161 11.01 -1.48 12.45
C SER A 161 10.38 -0.34 13.26
N TRP A 162 10.49 0.91 12.79
CA TRP A 162 9.87 2.05 13.43
C TRP A 162 8.36 2.10 13.18
N LEU A 163 7.93 1.94 11.93
CA LEU A 163 6.50 1.94 11.57
C LEU A 163 5.74 0.87 12.34
N ASN A 164 6.28 -0.36 12.41
CA ASN A 164 5.61 -1.46 13.10
C ASN A 164 5.51 -1.32 14.62
N ARG A 165 6.31 -0.43 15.23
CA ARG A 165 6.18 -0.05 16.65
C ARG A 165 5.15 1.06 16.89
N LEU A 166 4.81 1.82 15.87
CA LEU A 166 3.90 2.97 15.95
C LEU A 166 2.56 2.71 15.27
N LEU A 167 2.46 1.58 14.57
CA LEU A 167 1.25 1.19 13.84
C LEU A 167 0.11 0.90 14.82
N LEU A 168 -1.06 1.44 14.51
CA LEU A 168 -2.30 1.09 15.21
C LEU A 168 -2.94 -0.16 14.59
N PRO A 169 -3.50 -1.07 15.42
CA PRO A 169 -4.23 -2.23 14.93
C PRO A 169 -5.40 -1.85 14.01
N ASP A 170 -5.70 -2.72 13.06
CA ASP A 170 -6.84 -2.60 12.15
C ASP A 170 -6.86 -1.32 11.30
N THR A 171 -5.71 -0.69 11.10
CA THR A 171 -5.56 0.51 10.27
C THR A 171 -4.97 0.19 8.90
N VAL A 172 -5.16 1.12 7.97
CA VAL A 172 -4.65 1.02 6.60
C VAL A 172 -3.55 2.06 6.40
N GLY A 173 -2.51 1.68 5.67
CA GLY A 173 -1.45 2.59 5.33
C GLY A 173 -0.75 2.27 4.01
N THR A 174 0.27 3.06 3.71
CA THR A 174 1.08 2.93 2.50
C THR A 174 2.54 3.30 2.75
N GLY A 175 3.38 3.02 1.81
CA GLY A 175 4.78 3.45 1.82
C GLY A 175 5.48 3.17 0.51
N GLY A 176 6.61 3.85 0.31
CA GLY A 176 7.40 3.80 -0.93
C GLY A 176 8.34 2.60 -1.03
N ASP A 177 8.15 1.57 -0.24
CA ASP A 177 8.99 0.36 -0.22
C ASP A 177 8.13 -0.90 -0.27
N SER A 178 8.56 -1.91 -1.03
CA SER A 178 7.86 -3.21 -1.13
C SER A 178 7.74 -3.92 0.22
N HIS A 179 8.66 -3.66 1.15
CA HIS A 179 8.67 -4.18 2.52
C HIS A 179 7.83 -3.34 3.50
N THR A 180 7.05 -2.37 3.03
CA THR A 180 6.04 -1.70 3.86
C THR A 180 4.90 -2.68 4.12
N ARG A 181 5.05 -3.52 5.15
CA ARG A 181 4.11 -4.57 5.54
C ARG A 181 3.63 -4.34 6.97
N PHE A 182 2.33 -4.35 7.17
CA PHE A 182 1.72 -4.06 8.47
C PHE A 182 1.09 -5.32 9.05
N PRO A 183 1.75 -5.97 10.03
CA PRO A 183 1.32 -7.27 10.55
C PRO A 183 0.01 -7.23 11.34
N ILE A 184 -0.32 -6.09 11.95
CA ILE A 184 -1.54 -5.89 12.75
C ILE A 184 -2.53 -4.95 12.06
N GLY A 185 -2.20 -4.49 10.87
CA GLY A 185 -2.99 -3.64 9.99
C GLY A 185 -2.93 -4.17 8.56
N ILE A 186 -3.13 -3.29 7.59
CA ILE A 186 -2.96 -3.60 6.17
C ILE A 186 -2.22 -2.46 5.49
N SER A 187 -1.31 -2.79 4.57
CA SER A 187 -0.57 -1.80 3.80
C SER A 187 -0.62 -2.08 2.31
N PHE A 188 -0.62 -1.02 1.55
CA PHE A 188 -0.56 -1.05 0.09
C PHE A 188 0.69 -0.29 -0.36
N PRO A 189 1.84 -0.96 -0.52
CA PRO A 189 3.05 -0.32 -1.05
C PRO A 189 2.78 0.33 -2.41
N ALA A 190 3.28 1.54 -2.60
CA ALA A 190 2.99 2.35 -3.77
C ALA A 190 4.20 3.16 -4.24
N GLY A 191 4.15 3.65 -5.46
CA GLY A 191 5.12 4.62 -5.97
C GLY A 191 4.99 5.99 -5.29
N SER A 192 6.02 6.81 -5.45
CA SER A 192 6.16 8.13 -4.79
C SER A 192 4.92 9.03 -4.93
N GLY A 193 4.28 9.04 -6.10
CA GLY A 193 3.08 9.86 -6.34
C GLY A 193 1.89 9.47 -5.48
N LEU A 194 1.58 8.16 -5.36
CA LEU A 194 0.49 7.70 -4.48
C LEU A 194 0.85 7.83 -3.00
N VAL A 195 2.12 7.64 -2.63
CA VAL A 195 2.61 7.89 -1.25
C VAL A 195 2.45 9.36 -0.89
N ALA A 196 2.85 10.28 -1.78
CA ALA A 196 2.66 11.71 -1.60
C ALA A 196 1.17 12.08 -1.53
N PHE A 197 0.34 11.50 -2.40
CA PHE A 197 -1.10 11.72 -2.40
C PHE A 197 -1.71 11.25 -1.06
N GLY A 198 -1.36 10.06 -0.59
CA GLY A 198 -1.82 9.54 0.70
C GLY A 198 -1.39 10.40 1.88
N ALA A 199 -0.16 10.90 1.88
CA ALA A 199 0.33 11.80 2.91
C ALA A 199 -0.43 13.15 2.91
N ALA A 200 -0.61 13.75 1.72
CA ALA A 200 -1.23 15.06 1.57
C ALA A 200 -2.75 15.05 1.83
N THR A 201 -3.45 14.02 1.35
CA THR A 201 -4.92 13.97 1.38
C THR A 201 -5.49 13.08 2.48
N GLY A 202 -4.66 12.23 3.08
CA GLY A 202 -5.08 11.24 4.07
C GLY A 202 -5.83 10.03 3.50
N VAL A 203 -5.93 9.90 2.18
CA VAL A 203 -6.58 8.76 1.51
C VAL A 203 -5.74 8.25 0.34
N MET A 204 -5.89 6.99 -0.03
CA MET A 204 -5.23 6.44 -1.21
C MET A 204 -6.24 5.69 -2.08
N PRO A 205 -6.51 6.18 -3.31
CA PRO A 205 -7.40 5.49 -4.24
C PRO A 205 -6.80 4.16 -4.70
N LEU A 206 -7.60 3.11 -4.63
CA LEU A 206 -7.23 1.78 -5.10
C LEU A 206 -8.44 0.98 -5.57
N ASP A 207 -8.20 -0.02 -6.39
CA ASP A 207 -9.15 -1.09 -6.64
C ASP A 207 -8.87 -2.19 -5.62
N MET A 208 -9.87 -2.56 -4.81
CA MET A 208 -9.71 -3.54 -3.74
C MET A 208 -9.14 -4.86 -4.29
N PRO A 209 -7.96 -5.31 -3.84
CA PRO A 209 -7.40 -6.58 -4.29
C PRO A 209 -8.15 -7.78 -3.72
N GLU A 210 -8.00 -8.93 -4.39
CA GLU A 210 -8.35 -10.22 -3.80
C GLU A 210 -7.38 -10.59 -2.68
N SER A 211 -7.79 -11.51 -1.80
CA SER A 211 -6.94 -12.06 -0.76
C SER A 211 -6.54 -13.50 -1.04
N VAL A 212 -5.34 -13.88 -0.60
CA VAL A 212 -4.90 -15.27 -0.43
C VAL A 212 -4.76 -15.54 1.05
N LEU A 213 -5.45 -16.56 1.53
CA LEU A 213 -5.35 -17.02 2.91
C LEU A 213 -4.24 -18.07 3.03
N VAL A 214 -3.28 -17.81 3.89
CA VAL A 214 -2.31 -18.78 4.38
C VAL A 214 -2.72 -19.20 5.79
N ARG A 215 -3.03 -20.48 5.97
CA ARG A 215 -3.45 -21.04 7.25
C ARG A 215 -2.43 -22.02 7.75
N PHE A 216 -1.77 -21.70 8.86
CA PHE A 216 -0.94 -22.65 9.58
C PHE A 216 -1.82 -23.53 10.48
N LYS A 217 -1.48 -24.81 10.59
CA LYS A 217 -2.20 -25.79 11.42
C LYS A 217 -1.20 -26.59 12.25
N GLY A 218 -1.57 -26.86 13.50
CA GLY A 218 -0.73 -27.54 14.44
C GLY A 218 0.21 -26.59 15.16
N GLU A 219 1.25 -27.13 15.78
CA GLU A 219 2.22 -26.41 16.59
C GLU A 219 3.61 -26.44 15.94
N MET A 220 4.40 -25.40 16.19
CA MET A 220 5.80 -25.37 15.74
C MET A 220 6.58 -26.47 16.44
N GLN A 221 7.25 -27.30 15.64
CA GLN A 221 8.09 -28.37 16.18
C GLN A 221 9.41 -27.80 16.75
N PRO A 222 10.01 -28.46 17.72
CA PRO A 222 11.33 -28.07 18.24
C PRO A 222 12.35 -27.91 17.11
N GLY A 223 13.09 -26.81 17.13
CA GLY A 223 14.08 -26.47 16.10
C GLY A 223 13.52 -25.75 14.87
N VAL A 224 12.19 -25.65 14.69
CA VAL A 224 11.56 -24.82 13.66
C VAL A 224 11.52 -23.36 14.13
N THR A 225 11.96 -22.46 13.29
CA THR A 225 11.97 -21.03 13.55
C THR A 225 10.89 -20.31 12.73
N LEU A 226 10.63 -19.06 13.04
CA LEU A 226 9.70 -18.25 12.24
C LEU A 226 10.18 -18.10 10.79
N ARG A 227 11.51 -18.04 10.57
CA ARG A 227 12.09 -17.98 9.22
C ARG A 227 11.75 -19.22 8.38
N ASP A 228 11.65 -20.39 9.01
CA ASP A 228 11.23 -21.60 8.31
C ASP A 228 9.77 -21.50 7.87
N LEU A 229 8.90 -20.90 8.69
CA LEU A 229 7.50 -20.64 8.31
C LEU A 229 7.40 -19.67 7.12
N VAL A 230 8.21 -18.61 7.11
CA VAL A 230 8.27 -17.67 5.98
C VAL A 230 8.60 -18.43 4.68
N HIS A 231 9.63 -19.27 4.70
CA HIS A 231 10.04 -20.06 3.54
C HIS A 231 9.06 -21.18 3.18
N ALA A 232 8.29 -21.68 4.13
CA ALA A 232 7.30 -22.71 3.89
C ALA A 232 6.13 -22.21 3.01
N ILE A 233 5.79 -20.92 3.07
CA ILE A 233 4.70 -20.33 2.27
C ILE A 233 4.97 -20.49 0.75
N PRO A 234 6.06 -19.93 0.19
CA PRO A 234 6.35 -20.10 -1.23
C PRO A 234 6.68 -21.56 -1.60
N LEU A 235 7.35 -22.30 -0.73
CA LEU A 235 7.64 -23.71 -0.97
C LEU A 235 6.36 -24.55 -1.14
N TYR A 236 5.38 -24.33 -0.27
CA TYR A 236 4.07 -24.99 -0.38
C TYR A 236 3.37 -24.59 -1.69
N ALA A 237 3.35 -23.29 -2.02
CA ALA A 237 2.74 -22.82 -3.24
C ALA A 237 3.41 -23.40 -4.51
N ILE A 238 4.74 -23.57 -4.50
CA ILE A 238 5.48 -24.24 -5.59
C ILE A 238 5.05 -25.71 -5.70
N LYS A 239 5.04 -26.46 -4.57
CA LYS A 239 4.62 -27.86 -4.54
C LYS A 239 3.17 -28.06 -5.01
N ALA A 240 2.30 -27.09 -4.70
CA ALA A 240 0.90 -27.10 -5.13
C ALA A 240 0.67 -26.59 -6.57
N GLY A 241 1.72 -26.19 -7.29
CA GLY A 241 1.63 -25.66 -8.67
C GLY A 241 0.98 -24.26 -8.76
N LEU A 242 0.93 -23.53 -7.66
CA LEU A 242 0.36 -22.18 -7.54
C LEU A 242 1.42 -21.09 -7.74
N LEU A 243 2.68 -21.42 -7.60
CA LEU A 243 3.83 -20.55 -7.80
C LEU A 243 4.87 -21.29 -8.66
N THR A 244 5.41 -20.63 -9.68
CA THR A 244 6.48 -21.20 -10.53
C THR A 244 7.77 -20.41 -10.40
N VAL A 245 8.89 -21.12 -10.34
CA VAL A 245 10.23 -20.54 -10.36
C VAL A 245 10.69 -20.24 -11.79
N ALA A 246 10.22 -21.02 -12.76
CA ALA A 246 10.58 -20.88 -14.16
C ALA A 246 10.12 -19.55 -14.77
N LYS A 247 10.92 -18.99 -15.70
CA LYS A 247 10.60 -17.72 -16.38
C LYS A 247 9.45 -17.85 -17.37
N ALA A 248 9.29 -19.01 -18.01
CA ALA A 248 8.20 -19.28 -18.94
C ALA A 248 6.98 -19.86 -18.21
N GLY A 249 5.77 -19.44 -18.62
CA GLY A 249 4.51 -19.93 -18.03
C GLY A 249 4.33 -19.55 -16.55
N LYS A 250 4.79 -18.36 -16.16
CA LYS A 250 4.74 -17.89 -14.77
C LYS A 250 3.35 -17.96 -14.16
N LYS A 251 3.26 -18.65 -13.03
CA LYS A 251 2.14 -18.56 -12.09
C LYS A 251 2.63 -17.92 -10.80
N ASN A 252 1.86 -17.03 -10.24
CA ASN A 252 2.09 -16.47 -8.91
C ASN A 252 0.74 -16.14 -8.29
N ILE A 253 0.28 -17.02 -7.39
CA ILE A 253 -0.99 -16.86 -6.69
C ILE A 253 -1.02 -15.59 -5.82
N PHE A 254 0.13 -15.10 -5.39
CA PHE A 254 0.25 -13.94 -4.49
C PHE A 254 0.28 -12.60 -5.25
N SER A 255 0.59 -12.61 -6.56
CA SER A 255 0.78 -11.38 -7.33
C SER A 255 -0.47 -10.52 -7.37
N GLY A 256 -0.37 -9.28 -6.89
CA GLY A 256 -1.48 -8.33 -6.85
C GLY A 256 -2.57 -8.67 -5.83
N LYS A 257 -2.27 -9.51 -4.85
CA LYS A 257 -3.22 -9.95 -3.82
C LYS A 257 -2.75 -9.59 -2.43
N ILE A 258 -3.71 -9.49 -1.51
CA ILE A 258 -3.45 -9.33 -0.09
C ILE A 258 -3.14 -10.72 0.49
N LEU A 259 -2.09 -10.83 1.28
CA LEU A 259 -1.76 -12.03 2.02
C LEU A 259 -2.37 -11.93 3.42
N GLU A 260 -3.36 -12.77 3.71
CA GLU A 260 -3.94 -12.92 5.04
C GLU A 260 -3.35 -14.18 5.69
N ILE A 261 -2.80 -14.07 6.89
CA ILE A 261 -2.11 -15.17 7.59
C ILE A 261 -2.83 -15.45 8.90
N GLU A 262 -3.10 -16.72 9.18
CA GLU A 262 -3.75 -17.16 10.42
C GLU A 262 -3.16 -18.47 10.96
N GLY A 263 -3.49 -18.81 12.20
CA GLY A 263 -3.08 -20.05 12.84
C GLY A 263 -1.79 -19.94 13.66
N LEU A 264 -1.36 -18.74 14.00
CA LEU A 264 -0.18 -18.44 14.82
C LEU A 264 -0.55 -17.46 15.94
N PRO A 265 -1.41 -17.86 16.91
CA PRO A 265 -2.03 -16.94 17.87
C PRO A 265 -1.05 -16.32 18.86
N ASP A 266 0.10 -16.96 19.10
CA ASP A 266 1.06 -16.55 20.14
C ASP A 266 2.21 -15.70 19.60
N LEU A 267 2.13 -15.23 18.34
CA LEU A 267 3.16 -14.36 17.77
C LEU A 267 3.16 -12.99 18.46
N LYS A 268 4.34 -12.56 18.87
CA LYS A 268 4.57 -11.15 19.25
C LYS A 268 4.54 -10.27 17.99
N VAL A 269 4.30 -8.97 18.17
CA VAL A 269 4.23 -8.00 17.04
C VAL A 269 5.49 -8.04 16.19
N GLU A 270 6.68 -8.12 16.80
CA GLU A 270 7.95 -8.21 16.08
C GLU A 270 8.07 -9.50 15.26
N GLN A 271 7.53 -10.61 15.74
CA GLN A 271 7.50 -11.87 15.00
C GLN A 271 6.51 -11.83 13.86
N ALA A 272 5.34 -11.24 14.07
CA ALA A 272 4.34 -11.03 13.03
C ALA A 272 4.87 -10.07 11.95
N PHE A 273 5.64 -9.05 12.34
CA PHE A 273 6.35 -8.18 11.42
C PHE A 273 7.37 -8.96 10.57
N GLU A 274 8.22 -9.77 11.18
CA GLU A 274 9.19 -10.59 10.43
C GLU A 274 8.50 -11.49 9.41
N LEU A 275 7.39 -12.13 9.79
CA LEU A 275 6.61 -12.99 8.90
C LEU A 275 6.01 -12.21 7.72
N SER A 276 5.44 -11.04 7.97
CA SER A 276 4.82 -10.21 6.93
C SER A 276 5.85 -9.52 6.03
N ASP A 277 6.94 -9.03 6.59
CA ASP A 277 8.01 -8.33 5.87
C ASP A 277 8.75 -9.28 4.91
N ALA A 278 9.14 -10.46 5.41
CA ALA A 278 9.86 -11.44 4.61
C ALA A 278 8.97 -12.15 3.55
N SER A 279 7.67 -11.91 3.54
CA SER A 279 6.73 -12.37 2.52
C SER A 279 6.58 -11.40 1.33
N ALA A 280 7.31 -10.29 1.34
CA ALA A 280 7.24 -9.23 0.32
C ALA A 280 7.77 -9.65 -1.06
#